data_f4fa99327acf3cb28aeab33514dcd9ad
#
_entry.id   f4fa99327acf3cb28aeab33514dcd9ad
#
_cell.length_a   1.000
_cell.length_b   1.000
_cell.length_c   1.000
_cell.angle_alpha   90.00
_cell.angle_beta   90.00
_cell.angle_gamma   90.00
#
_symmetry.space_group_name_H-M   'P 1'
#
loop_
_entity.id
_entity.type
_entity.pdbx_description
1 polymer ?
#
loop_
_entity_poly.entity_id
_entity_poly.type
_entity_poly.pdbx_seq_one_letter_code
_entity_poly.pdbx_strand_id
1 'polypeptide(L)'
;MRVEYEELYEAYLDCRKHKRSSRNCQAFEIDVTRNLFLLWKELNNGTYKIGRSIAFIVHHPKDREVFAADFRDRIVHHLVVRRIERLLDKEFIEDSYSCRKGKGTLYGIRRCEMHMRECSDNYTKHCYVLKGDLKSFFMTINKTLLFQRICRLLEEKGDFDQDTLCFMEHIIQLIVFNRPQDNCIFKQPISEWLCLPKDKSLLNNDANYGLPIGNLTSQIFANLFLSDFDHFVREVLGFVHYGRYVDDFYIVSESKEKLLEALPKIQAYLQNIDVTLHPKKIYLQMVQRGVQFLGQNIKPYGTLIAKRSIGNLYAKLYNFNRYIVWHDVEEKIISREDIEYMISSVNSYFGYLRQAKSYKLRKKIAHSELILPLLSYAHFDKNYTKLIKNKDNEQSKNNKGIYNRVGYHSHSADCCRLFCPTNGNN
;
A
#
# COMPACT_ATOMS: atom_id res chain seq x y z
N MET A 1 -25.11 -25.74 -10.18
CA MET A 1 -25.20 -24.60 -9.24
C MET A 1 -23.95 -23.75 -9.44
N ARG A 2 -24.11 -22.44 -9.60
CA ARG A 2 -22.97 -21.55 -9.96
C ARG A 2 -22.02 -21.29 -8.80
N VAL A 3 -22.55 -21.23 -7.57
CA VAL A 3 -21.79 -20.97 -6.34
C VAL A 3 -22.31 -21.88 -5.24
N GLU A 4 -21.45 -22.67 -4.62
CA GLU A 4 -21.76 -23.42 -3.41
C GLU A 4 -21.82 -22.50 -2.18
N TYR A 5 -22.71 -22.80 -1.25
CA TYR A 5 -22.88 -21.96 -0.05
C TYR A 5 -21.61 -21.93 0.81
N GLU A 6 -20.96 -23.07 0.95
CA GLU A 6 -19.70 -23.25 1.67
C GLU A 6 -18.58 -22.40 1.09
N GLU A 7 -18.49 -22.32 -0.24
CA GLU A 7 -17.49 -21.50 -0.92
C GLU A 7 -17.71 -19.99 -0.65
N LEU A 8 -18.97 -19.55 -0.68
CA LEU A 8 -19.32 -18.17 -0.33
C LEU A 8 -19.03 -17.87 1.14
N TYR A 9 -19.31 -18.83 2.04
CA TYR A 9 -18.99 -18.70 3.46
C TYR A 9 -17.49 -18.58 3.71
N GLU A 10 -16.66 -19.35 3.03
CA GLU A 10 -15.21 -19.22 3.09
C GLU A 10 -14.71 -17.88 2.56
N ALA A 11 -15.29 -17.38 1.45
CA ALA A 11 -15.00 -16.04 0.93
C ALA A 11 -15.37 -14.94 1.96
N TYR A 12 -16.48 -15.10 2.68
CA TYR A 12 -16.84 -14.23 3.78
C TYR A 12 -15.81 -14.29 4.92
N LEU A 13 -15.34 -15.47 5.32
CA LEU A 13 -14.31 -15.60 6.34
C LEU A 13 -13.01 -14.92 5.94
N ASP A 14 -12.60 -15.02 4.68
CA ASP A 14 -11.43 -14.30 4.15
C ASP A 14 -11.65 -12.78 4.15
N CYS A 15 -12.83 -12.32 3.74
CA CYS A 15 -13.19 -10.91 3.73
C CYS A 15 -13.17 -10.29 5.14
N ARG A 16 -13.66 -11.01 6.16
CA ARG A 16 -13.73 -10.50 7.53
C ARG A 16 -12.39 -10.47 8.26
N LYS A 17 -11.35 -11.17 7.78
CA LYS A 17 -10.00 -11.13 8.37
C LYS A 17 -9.51 -9.68 8.45
N HIS A 18 -9.11 -9.24 9.65
CA HIS A 18 -8.65 -7.88 9.94
C HIS A 18 -9.68 -6.76 9.68
N LYS A 19 -10.98 -7.08 9.53
CA LYS A 19 -12.08 -6.12 9.31
C LYS A 19 -13.20 -6.17 10.35
N ARG A 20 -13.11 -7.03 11.35
CA ARG A 20 -14.15 -7.28 12.37
C ARG A 20 -14.63 -6.01 13.10
N SER A 21 -13.76 -5.03 13.28
CA SER A 21 -14.09 -3.75 13.93
C SER A 21 -14.68 -2.71 12.96
N SER A 22 -14.78 -3.00 11.66
CA SER A 22 -15.38 -2.05 10.73
C SER A 22 -16.89 -2.06 10.80
N ARG A 23 -17.52 -0.88 10.81
CA ARG A 23 -18.99 -0.72 10.91
C ARG A 23 -19.74 -1.56 9.87
N ASN A 24 -19.26 -1.60 8.63
CA ASN A 24 -19.92 -2.37 7.56
C ASN A 24 -19.84 -3.87 7.80
N CYS A 25 -18.73 -4.38 8.34
CA CYS A 25 -18.61 -5.79 8.71
C CYS A 25 -19.58 -6.11 9.85
N GLN A 26 -19.58 -5.29 10.90
CA GLN A 26 -20.49 -5.48 12.06
C GLN A 26 -21.96 -5.43 11.64
N ALA A 27 -22.34 -4.47 10.80
CA ALA A 27 -23.70 -4.36 10.28
C ALA A 27 -24.12 -5.60 9.47
N PHE A 28 -23.21 -6.17 8.66
CA PHE A 28 -23.46 -7.40 7.93
C PHE A 28 -23.58 -8.62 8.87
N GLU A 29 -22.79 -8.64 9.95
CA GLU A 29 -22.72 -9.75 10.90
C GLU A 29 -23.90 -9.80 11.90
N ILE A 30 -24.70 -8.72 12.02
CA ILE A 30 -25.93 -8.73 12.86
C ILE A 30 -26.87 -9.89 12.45
N ASP A 31 -27.01 -10.14 11.15
CA ASP A 31 -27.78 -11.28 10.61
C ASP A 31 -26.99 -11.96 9.48
N VAL A 32 -25.84 -12.49 9.84
CA VAL A 32 -24.87 -13.05 8.86
C VAL A 32 -25.46 -14.19 8.05
N THR A 33 -26.25 -15.07 8.69
CA THR A 33 -26.85 -16.24 8.03
C THR A 33 -27.80 -15.80 6.93
N ARG A 34 -28.73 -14.91 7.25
CA ARG A 34 -29.67 -14.36 6.27
C ARG A 34 -28.98 -13.60 5.18
N ASN A 35 -28.02 -12.72 5.52
CA ASN A 35 -27.32 -11.88 4.56
C ASN A 35 -26.49 -12.72 3.59
N LEU A 36 -25.81 -13.77 4.04
CA LEU A 36 -25.10 -14.71 3.18
C LEU A 36 -26.05 -15.54 2.31
N PHE A 37 -27.16 -16.01 2.87
CA PHE A 37 -28.15 -16.77 2.11
C PHE A 37 -28.78 -15.93 0.99
N LEU A 38 -29.12 -14.67 1.27
CA LEU A 38 -29.63 -13.75 0.25
C LEU A 38 -28.59 -13.48 -0.86
N LEU A 39 -27.35 -13.23 -0.49
CA LEU A 39 -26.26 -13.03 -1.44
C LEU A 39 -26.03 -14.28 -2.30
N TRP A 40 -26.00 -15.46 -1.69
CA TRP A 40 -25.88 -16.74 -2.38
C TRP A 40 -27.02 -16.96 -3.39
N LYS A 41 -28.28 -16.68 -2.98
CA LYS A 41 -29.45 -16.77 -3.85
C LYS A 41 -29.36 -15.81 -5.04
N GLU A 42 -28.96 -14.56 -4.81
CA GLU A 42 -28.79 -13.58 -5.87
C GLU A 42 -27.73 -13.99 -6.89
N LEU A 43 -26.59 -14.50 -6.42
CA LEU A 43 -25.51 -14.99 -7.30
C LEU A 43 -25.96 -16.17 -8.17
N ASN A 44 -26.68 -17.15 -7.58
CA ASN A 44 -27.15 -18.31 -8.31
C ASN A 44 -28.31 -17.99 -9.28
N ASN A 45 -29.16 -17.03 -8.95
CA ASN A 45 -30.27 -16.61 -9.80
C ASN A 45 -29.86 -15.56 -10.87
N GLY A 46 -28.62 -15.07 -10.84
CA GLY A 46 -28.15 -14.02 -11.76
C GLY A 46 -28.77 -12.65 -11.51
N THR A 47 -29.27 -12.39 -10.29
CA THR A 47 -29.90 -11.11 -9.88
C THR A 47 -28.99 -10.23 -9.05
N TYR A 48 -27.75 -10.65 -8.84
CA TYR A 48 -26.77 -9.89 -8.09
C TYR A 48 -26.48 -8.53 -8.75
N LYS A 49 -26.50 -7.48 -7.92
CA LYS A 49 -26.13 -6.11 -8.31
C LYS A 49 -25.16 -5.55 -7.29
N ILE A 50 -24.18 -4.79 -7.77
CA ILE A 50 -23.20 -4.11 -6.92
C ILE A 50 -23.90 -3.01 -6.13
N GLY A 51 -23.65 -2.98 -4.83
CA GLY A 51 -24.20 -1.98 -3.91
C GLY A 51 -23.42 -0.66 -3.92
N ARG A 52 -23.76 0.22 -2.95
CA ARG A 52 -23.13 1.53 -2.83
C ARG A 52 -21.73 1.42 -2.23
N SER A 53 -20.77 2.03 -2.90
CA SER A 53 -19.41 2.16 -2.37
C SER A 53 -19.32 3.27 -1.32
N ILE A 54 -18.25 3.24 -0.51
CA ILE A 54 -17.89 4.33 0.40
C ILE A 54 -16.67 5.03 -0.18
N ALA A 55 -16.81 6.31 -0.50
CA ALA A 55 -15.75 7.15 -1.01
C ALA A 55 -15.11 7.97 0.12
N PHE A 56 -13.77 7.98 0.16
CA PHE A 56 -13.01 8.81 1.09
C PHE A 56 -11.60 9.09 0.56
N ILE A 57 -11.00 10.19 1.04
CA ILE A 57 -9.63 10.56 0.73
C ILE A 57 -8.72 10.17 1.88
N VAL A 58 -7.61 9.51 1.56
CA VAL A 58 -6.51 9.22 2.48
C VAL A 58 -5.39 10.23 2.21
N HIS A 59 -5.06 11.06 3.21
CA HIS A 59 -4.09 12.15 3.04
C HIS A 59 -2.63 11.73 3.21
N HIS A 60 -2.35 10.63 3.86
CA HIS A 60 -0.99 10.19 4.15
C HIS A 60 -0.65 8.84 3.50
N PRO A 61 0.52 8.69 2.87
CA PRO A 61 1.63 9.64 2.67
C PRO A 61 1.41 10.63 1.52
N LYS A 62 0.38 10.47 0.72
CA LYS A 62 -0.10 11.34 -0.37
C LYS A 62 -1.60 11.21 -0.45
N ASP A 63 -2.26 12.27 -0.90
CA ASP A 63 -3.70 12.23 -1.14
C ASP A 63 -4.04 11.15 -2.17
N ARG A 64 -4.97 10.29 -1.79
CA ARG A 64 -5.49 9.20 -2.62
C ARG A 64 -6.98 9.07 -2.40
N GLU A 65 -7.69 9.06 -3.49
CA GLU A 65 -9.09 8.69 -3.52
C GLU A 65 -9.23 7.18 -3.33
N VAL A 66 -10.16 6.78 -2.47
CA VAL A 66 -10.47 5.38 -2.19
C VAL A 66 -11.96 5.16 -2.34
N PHE A 67 -12.35 4.21 -3.18
CA PHE A 67 -13.72 3.71 -3.28
C PHE A 67 -13.78 2.29 -2.72
N ALA A 68 -14.20 2.19 -1.49
CA ALA A 68 -14.32 0.92 -0.82
C ALA A 68 -15.71 0.33 -1.09
N ALA A 69 -15.75 -0.82 -1.73
CA ALA A 69 -17.00 -1.57 -1.95
C ALA A 69 -17.71 -1.88 -0.63
N ASP A 70 -19.03 -2.06 -0.65
CA ASP A 70 -19.78 -2.55 0.49
C ASP A 70 -19.24 -3.90 0.97
N PHE A 71 -19.46 -4.24 2.24
CA PHE A 71 -18.92 -5.47 2.80
C PHE A 71 -19.45 -6.71 2.07
N ARG A 72 -20.73 -6.71 1.69
CA ARG A 72 -21.37 -7.73 0.88
C ARG A 72 -20.65 -7.93 -0.47
N ASP A 73 -20.35 -6.84 -1.18
CA ASP A 73 -19.67 -6.91 -2.47
C ASP A 73 -18.21 -7.33 -2.32
N ARG A 74 -17.56 -6.96 -1.22
CA ARG A 74 -16.21 -7.48 -0.93
C ARG A 74 -16.16 -8.99 -0.78
N ILE A 75 -17.24 -9.62 -0.25
CA ILE A 75 -17.34 -11.08 -0.21
C ILE A 75 -17.32 -11.64 -1.64
N VAL A 76 -18.02 -11.01 -2.59
CA VAL A 76 -17.98 -11.38 -4.00
C VAL A 76 -16.60 -11.19 -4.61
N HIS A 77 -15.90 -10.09 -4.29
CA HIS A 77 -14.50 -9.90 -4.70
C HIS A 77 -13.60 -11.02 -4.19
N HIS A 78 -13.78 -11.45 -2.93
CA HIS A 78 -13.03 -12.58 -2.38
C HIS A 78 -13.38 -13.89 -3.06
N LEU A 79 -14.66 -14.16 -3.36
CA LEU A 79 -15.11 -15.33 -4.10
C LEU A 79 -14.44 -15.42 -5.47
N VAL A 80 -14.48 -14.33 -6.24
CA VAL A 80 -13.83 -14.26 -7.55
C VAL A 80 -12.33 -14.55 -7.43
N VAL A 81 -11.64 -13.87 -6.51
CA VAL A 81 -10.19 -14.05 -6.33
C VAL A 81 -9.84 -15.49 -5.93
N ARG A 82 -10.60 -16.12 -5.03
CA ARG A 82 -10.36 -17.51 -4.62
C ARG A 82 -10.39 -18.48 -5.81
N ARG A 83 -11.31 -18.28 -6.75
CA ARG A 83 -11.45 -19.12 -7.94
C ARG A 83 -10.29 -18.97 -8.93
N ILE A 84 -9.79 -17.75 -9.07
CA ILE A 84 -8.79 -17.44 -10.11
C ILE A 84 -7.37 -17.24 -9.59
N GLU A 85 -7.14 -17.18 -8.27
CA GLU A 85 -5.82 -16.89 -7.67
C GLU A 85 -4.72 -17.80 -8.21
N ARG A 86 -5.01 -19.12 -8.35
CA ARG A 86 -4.03 -20.09 -8.86
C ARG A 86 -3.69 -19.88 -10.33
N LEU A 87 -4.67 -19.44 -11.13
CA LEU A 87 -4.46 -19.11 -12.53
C LEU A 87 -3.58 -17.86 -12.64
N LEU A 88 -3.95 -16.83 -11.91
CA LEU A 88 -3.22 -15.56 -11.90
C LEU A 88 -1.76 -15.72 -11.42
N ASP A 89 -1.53 -16.56 -10.41
CA ASP A 89 -0.18 -16.75 -9.87
C ASP A 89 0.77 -17.41 -10.90
N LYS A 90 0.24 -18.23 -11.82
CA LYS A 90 1.00 -18.81 -12.94
C LYS A 90 1.35 -17.80 -14.03
N GLU A 91 0.55 -16.74 -14.18
CA GLU A 91 0.80 -15.67 -15.15
C GLU A 91 1.87 -14.68 -14.70
N PHE A 92 2.09 -14.60 -13.40
CA PHE A 92 3.04 -13.63 -12.85
C PHE A 92 4.45 -14.18 -12.83
N ILE A 93 5.39 -13.38 -13.30
CA ILE A 93 6.82 -13.68 -13.10
C ILE A 93 7.14 -13.76 -11.61
N GLU A 94 8.25 -14.44 -11.26
CA GLU A 94 8.70 -14.55 -9.86
C GLU A 94 8.84 -13.15 -9.19
N ASP A 95 9.33 -12.18 -9.92
CA ASP A 95 9.67 -10.84 -9.43
C ASP A 95 8.56 -9.79 -9.63
N SER A 96 7.30 -10.24 -9.71
CA SER A 96 6.11 -9.42 -9.46
C SER A 96 5.67 -9.62 -8.01
N TYR A 97 5.67 -8.54 -7.20
CA TYR A 97 5.65 -8.67 -5.73
C TYR A 97 4.32 -8.27 -5.07
N SER A 98 3.49 -7.51 -5.76
CA SER A 98 2.25 -6.96 -5.19
C SER A 98 1.14 -7.99 -5.14
N CYS A 99 0.35 -7.99 -4.06
CA CYS A 99 -0.88 -8.78 -3.91
C CYS A 99 -0.71 -10.29 -4.14
N ARG A 100 0.43 -10.84 -3.78
CA ARG A 100 0.75 -12.28 -3.88
C ARG A 100 1.12 -12.83 -2.52
N LYS A 101 0.66 -14.05 -2.21
CA LYS A 101 1.00 -14.74 -0.94
C LYS A 101 2.51 -14.98 -0.83
N GLY A 102 3.06 -14.71 0.35
CA GLY A 102 4.50 -14.85 0.61
C GLY A 102 5.38 -13.77 0.00
N LYS A 103 4.81 -12.84 -0.78
CA LYS A 103 5.51 -11.70 -1.39
C LYS A 103 5.08 -10.39 -0.74
N GLY A 104 5.49 -9.27 -1.24
CA GLY A 104 5.16 -7.95 -0.70
C GLY A 104 6.38 -7.03 -0.64
N THR A 105 6.27 -5.93 0.08
CA THR A 105 7.30 -4.87 0.08
C THR A 105 8.67 -5.37 0.55
N LEU A 106 8.73 -6.13 1.64
CA LEU A 106 9.99 -6.64 2.17
C LEU A 106 10.65 -7.67 1.25
N TYR A 107 9.82 -8.54 0.64
CA TYR A 107 10.29 -9.49 -0.36
C TYR A 107 10.88 -8.75 -1.57
N GLY A 108 10.16 -7.77 -2.13
CA GLY A 108 10.63 -6.97 -3.25
C GLY A 108 11.94 -6.22 -2.97
N ILE A 109 12.10 -5.67 -1.77
CA ILE A 109 13.35 -5.01 -1.35
C ILE A 109 14.53 -6.01 -1.34
N ARG A 110 14.33 -7.20 -0.77
CA ARG A 110 15.37 -8.25 -0.72
C ARG A 110 15.73 -8.76 -2.11
N ARG A 111 14.73 -8.93 -2.98
CA ARG A 111 14.94 -9.32 -4.37
C ARG A 111 15.71 -8.25 -5.15
N CYS A 112 15.38 -6.97 -4.97
CA CYS A 112 16.12 -5.88 -5.59
C CYS A 112 17.58 -5.84 -5.11
N GLU A 113 17.85 -6.00 -3.81
CA GLU A 113 19.20 -6.10 -3.26
C GLU A 113 19.96 -7.31 -3.84
N MET A 114 19.29 -8.46 -3.99
CA MET A 114 19.86 -9.67 -4.57
C MET A 114 20.21 -9.44 -6.05
N HIS A 115 19.31 -8.88 -6.87
CA HIS A 115 19.56 -8.56 -8.27
C HIS A 115 20.74 -7.59 -8.44
N MET A 116 20.82 -6.55 -7.58
CA MET A 116 21.96 -5.63 -7.60
C MET A 116 23.28 -6.35 -7.30
N ARG A 117 23.27 -7.26 -6.31
CA ARG A 117 24.44 -8.02 -5.90
C ARG A 117 24.87 -9.03 -6.95
N GLU A 118 23.94 -9.77 -7.53
CA GLU A 118 24.23 -10.77 -8.57
C GLU A 118 24.75 -10.12 -9.85
N CYS A 119 24.05 -9.09 -10.36
CA CYS A 119 24.45 -8.39 -11.57
C CYS A 119 25.84 -7.72 -11.43
N SER A 120 26.19 -7.24 -10.24
CA SER A 120 27.48 -6.57 -10.01
C SER A 120 28.57 -7.50 -9.47
N ASP A 121 28.35 -8.80 -9.46
CA ASP A 121 29.28 -9.80 -8.90
C ASP A 121 29.75 -9.39 -7.49
N ASN A 122 28.78 -9.33 -6.54
CA ASN A 122 28.99 -8.84 -5.17
C ASN A 122 29.56 -7.41 -5.08
N TYR A 123 29.14 -6.52 -5.98
CA TYR A 123 29.51 -5.10 -6.08
C TYR A 123 30.97 -4.85 -6.52
N THR A 124 31.62 -5.84 -7.11
CA THR A 124 32.97 -5.71 -7.67
C THR A 124 32.97 -5.13 -9.07
N LYS A 125 31.91 -5.39 -9.87
CA LYS A 125 31.73 -4.87 -11.22
C LYS A 125 30.85 -3.63 -11.27
N HIS A 126 31.04 -2.83 -12.28
CA HIS A 126 30.12 -1.72 -12.59
C HIS A 126 28.77 -2.29 -13.02
N CYS A 127 27.72 -1.77 -12.40
CA CYS A 127 26.36 -2.13 -12.71
C CYS A 127 25.43 -0.92 -12.55
N TYR A 128 24.38 -0.87 -13.35
CA TYR A 128 23.45 0.25 -13.42
C TYR A 128 22.04 -0.21 -13.07
N VAL A 129 21.27 0.66 -12.46
CA VAL A 129 19.84 0.45 -12.19
C VAL A 129 19.02 1.51 -12.90
N LEU A 130 18.09 1.07 -13.75
CA LEU A 130 17.01 1.87 -14.30
C LEU A 130 15.79 1.66 -13.42
N LYS A 131 15.26 2.74 -12.88
CA LYS A 131 14.00 2.73 -12.14
C LYS A 131 12.95 3.50 -12.89
N GLY A 132 11.73 2.93 -12.98
CA GLY A 132 10.57 3.55 -13.58
C GLY A 132 9.35 3.48 -12.66
N ASP A 133 8.42 4.40 -12.87
CA ASP A 133 7.12 4.49 -12.18
C ASP A 133 6.07 4.86 -13.24
N LEU A 134 4.90 4.26 -13.18
CA LEU A 134 3.82 4.52 -14.12
C LEU A 134 2.98 5.70 -13.65
N LYS A 135 2.62 6.60 -14.58
CA LYS A 135 1.84 7.79 -14.24
C LYS A 135 0.38 7.42 -14.01
N SER A 136 -0.11 7.73 -12.80
CA SER A 136 -1.55 7.59 -12.42
C SER A 136 -2.15 6.22 -12.81
N PHE A 137 -1.37 5.15 -12.67
CA PHE A 137 -1.61 3.83 -13.27
C PHE A 137 -3.03 3.32 -13.07
N PHE A 138 -3.56 3.33 -11.82
CA PHE A 138 -4.92 2.85 -11.56
C PHE A 138 -5.99 3.61 -12.36
N MET A 139 -5.74 4.86 -12.71
CA MET A 139 -6.68 5.71 -13.46
C MET A 139 -6.56 5.51 -14.98
N THR A 140 -5.44 4.96 -15.45
CA THR A 140 -5.18 4.75 -16.90
C THR A 140 -5.49 3.35 -17.40
N ILE A 141 -5.83 2.41 -16.50
CA ILE A 141 -6.14 1.03 -16.89
C ILE A 141 -7.37 1.02 -17.81
N ASN A 142 -7.16 0.56 -19.05
CA ASN A 142 -8.22 0.32 -20.01
C ASN A 142 -9.02 -0.92 -19.62
N LYS A 143 -10.29 -0.72 -19.22
CA LYS A 143 -11.16 -1.79 -18.70
C LYS A 143 -11.49 -2.85 -19.75
N THR A 144 -11.62 -2.44 -21.01
CA THR A 144 -11.90 -3.36 -22.11
C THR A 144 -10.72 -4.30 -22.33
N LEU A 145 -9.50 -3.76 -22.43
CA LEU A 145 -8.29 -4.57 -22.58
C LEU A 145 -8.09 -5.50 -21.37
N LEU A 146 -8.31 -4.99 -20.18
CA LEU A 146 -8.24 -5.80 -18.95
C LEU A 146 -9.25 -6.94 -18.97
N PHE A 147 -10.52 -6.65 -19.28
CA PHE A 147 -11.57 -7.66 -19.31
C PHE A 147 -11.30 -8.74 -20.35
N GLN A 148 -10.92 -8.35 -21.56
CA GLN A 148 -10.50 -9.29 -22.62
C GLN A 148 -9.33 -10.19 -22.17
N ARG A 149 -8.35 -9.62 -21.46
CA ARG A 149 -7.21 -10.38 -20.93
C ARG A 149 -7.65 -11.39 -19.87
N ILE A 150 -8.61 -11.02 -19.01
CA ILE A 150 -9.16 -11.93 -18.00
C ILE A 150 -9.96 -13.06 -18.68
N CYS A 151 -10.88 -12.75 -19.58
CA CYS A 151 -11.68 -13.76 -20.30
C CYS A 151 -10.78 -14.76 -21.02
N ARG A 152 -9.79 -14.30 -21.77
CA ARG A 152 -8.81 -15.18 -22.43
C ARG A 152 -8.10 -16.11 -21.42
N LEU A 153 -7.69 -15.59 -20.27
CA LEU A 153 -7.04 -16.40 -19.23
C LEU A 153 -7.99 -17.47 -18.69
N LEU A 154 -9.26 -17.15 -18.47
CA LEU A 154 -10.28 -18.09 -17.98
C LEU A 154 -10.56 -19.19 -19.00
N GLU A 155 -10.71 -18.82 -20.29
CA GLU A 155 -10.97 -19.74 -21.40
C GLU A 155 -9.80 -20.69 -21.68
N GLU A 156 -8.58 -20.15 -21.77
CA GLU A 156 -7.40 -20.92 -22.19
C GLU A 156 -6.80 -21.77 -21.07
N LYS A 157 -6.85 -21.29 -19.82
CA LYS A 157 -6.14 -21.90 -18.68
C LYS A 157 -7.02 -22.26 -17.50
N GLY A 158 -8.29 -21.85 -17.53
CA GLY A 158 -9.28 -22.23 -16.52
C GLY A 158 -9.78 -23.64 -16.73
N ASP A 159 -9.91 -24.38 -15.63
CA ASP A 159 -10.59 -25.68 -15.62
C ASP A 159 -12.04 -25.46 -15.14
N PHE A 160 -12.82 -24.75 -15.96
CA PHE A 160 -14.21 -24.39 -15.69
C PHE A 160 -15.15 -25.05 -16.68
N ASP A 161 -16.27 -25.59 -16.20
CA ASP A 161 -17.39 -25.89 -17.09
C ASP A 161 -17.99 -24.60 -17.66
N GLN A 162 -18.78 -24.73 -18.72
CA GLN A 162 -19.33 -23.60 -19.46
C GLN A 162 -20.21 -22.70 -18.60
N ASP A 163 -21.00 -23.27 -17.67
CA ASP A 163 -21.88 -22.50 -16.80
C ASP A 163 -21.09 -21.69 -15.78
N THR A 164 -20.03 -22.27 -15.24
CA THR A 164 -19.11 -21.59 -14.30
C THR A 164 -18.32 -20.51 -15.02
N LEU A 165 -17.84 -20.76 -16.24
CA LEU A 165 -17.13 -19.77 -17.05
C LEU A 165 -18.02 -18.55 -17.34
N CYS A 166 -19.21 -18.75 -17.87
CA CYS A 166 -20.17 -17.67 -18.14
C CYS A 166 -20.53 -16.89 -16.85
N PHE A 167 -20.68 -17.58 -15.72
CA PHE A 167 -20.91 -16.94 -14.43
C PHE A 167 -19.71 -16.06 -14.02
N MET A 168 -18.48 -16.57 -14.11
CA MET A 168 -17.27 -15.84 -13.76
C MET A 168 -17.08 -14.61 -14.62
N GLU A 169 -17.25 -14.74 -15.92
CA GLU A 169 -17.16 -13.62 -16.87
C GLU A 169 -18.19 -12.54 -16.54
N HIS A 170 -19.44 -12.92 -16.28
CA HIS A 170 -20.49 -11.98 -15.92
C HIS A 170 -20.17 -11.22 -14.63
N ILE A 171 -19.76 -11.91 -13.54
CA ILE A 171 -19.41 -11.25 -12.28
C ILE A 171 -18.18 -10.36 -12.44
N ILE A 172 -17.15 -10.81 -13.15
CA ILE A 172 -15.96 -10.02 -13.42
C ILE A 172 -16.29 -8.80 -14.28
N GLN A 173 -17.17 -8.94 -15.27
CA GLN A 173 -17.67 -7.81 -16.06
C GLN A 173 -18.33 -6.76 -15.18
N LEU A 174 -19.24 -7.17 -14.28
CA LEU A 174 -19.87 -6.25 -13.32
C LEU A 174 -18.83 -5.53 -12.47
N ILE A 175 -17.78 -6.23 -11.99
CA ILE A 175 -16.74 -5.66 -11.14
C ILE A 175 -15.83 -4.69 -11.92
N VAL A 176 -15.36 -5.07 -13.11
CA VAL A 176 -14.41 -4.29 -13.92
C VAL A 176 -15.05 -3.01 -14.44
N PHE A 177 -16.29 -3.11 -14.95
CA PHE A 177 -17.00 -1.94 -15.51
C PHE A 177 -17.78 -1.16 -14.47
N ASN A 178 -17.77 -1.56 -13.20
CA ASN A 178 -18.38 -0.77 -12.14
C ASN A 178 -17.81 0.67 -12.10
N ARG A 179 -18.70 1.61 -11.89
CA ARG A 179 -18.41 3.04 -11.71
C ARG A 179 -18.83 3.45 -10.30
N PRO A 180 -18.00 3.20 -9.29
CA PRO A 180 -18.38 3.47 -7.90
C PRO A 180 -18.65 4.94 -7.63
N GLN A 181 -18.08 5.86 -8.41
CA GLN A 181 -18.32 7.30 -8.32
C GLN A 181 -19.78 7.67 -8.62
N ASP A 182 -20.49 6.88 -9.41
CA ASP A 182 -21.90 7.12 -9.76
C ASP A 182 -22.86 6.61 -8.67
N ASN A 183 -22.39 5.72 -7.77
CA ASN A 183 -23.17 5.14 -6.69
C ASN A 183 -22.32 4.95 -5.41
N CYS A 184 -22.06 6.06 -4.71
CA CYS A 184 -21.28 6.03 -3.47
C CYS A 184 -21.80 6.97 -2.39
N ILE A 185 -21.28 6.77 -1.17
CA ILE A 185 -21.45 7.67 -0.04
C ILE A 185 -20.11 8.33 0.22
N PHE A 186 -20.04 9.65 0.07
CA PHE A 186 -18.84 10.42 0.40
C PHE A 186 -18.74 10.60 1.91
N LYS A 187 -17.60 10.24 2.51
CA LYS A 187 -17.32 10.46 3.94
C LYS A 187 -16.86 11.87 4.27
N GLN A 188 -16.24 12.55 3.31
CA GLN A 188 -15.78 13.92 3.43
C GLN A 188 -16.56 14.81 2.44
N PRO A 189 -16.55 16.14 2.63
CA PRO A 189 -17.13 17.06 1.67
C PRO A 189 -16.56 16.90 0.26
N ILE A 190 -17.39 17.01 -0.76
CA ILE A 190 -16.99 16.89 -2.16
C ILE A 190 -15.89 17.90 -2.56
N SER A 191 -15.80 19.03 -1.85
CA SER A 191 -14.75 20.03 -2.04
C SER A 191 -13.35 19.49 -1.86
N GLU A 192 -13.13 18.46 -1.04
CA GLU A 192 -11.83 17.83 -0.89
C GLU A 192 -11.40 17.10 -2.17
N TRP A 193 -12.36 16.54 -2.94
CA TRP A 193 -12.08 15.93 -4.24
C TRP A 193 -11.63 16.95 -5.29
N LEU A 194 -12.10 18.19 -5.19
CA LEU A 194 -11.67 19.26 -6.11
C LEU A 194 -10.19 19.63 -5.92
N CYS A 195 -9.61 19.32 -4.76
CA CYS A 195 -8.19 19.53 -4.47
C CYS A 195 -7.29 18.42 -5.06
N LEU A 196 -7.86 17.28 -5.47
CA LEU A 196 -7.10 16.21 -6.10
C LEU A 196 -6.73 16.57 -7.55
N PRO A 197 -5.52 16.21 -8.02
CA PRO A 197 -5.20 16.30 -9.44
C PRO A 197 -6.21 15.49 -10.27
N LYS A 198 -6.66 16.06 -11.38
CA LYS A 198 -7.70 15.43 -12.24
C LYS A 198 -7.33 14.02 -12.69
N ASP A 199 -6.05 13.78 -12.97
CA ASP A 199 -5.52 12.48 -13.39
C ASP A 199 -5.38 11.47 -12.23
N LYS A 200 -5.86 11.80 -11.02
CA LYS A 200 -5.83 10.92 -9.84
C LYS A 200 -7.21 10.68 -9.21
N SER A 201 -8.25 11.06 -9.91
CA SER A 201 -9.64 10.87 -9.46
C SER A 201 -10.49 10.22 -10.53
N LEU A 202 -11.24 9.18 -10.14
CA LEU A 202 -12.22 8.52 -11.02
C LEU A 202 -13.39 9.43 -11.39
N LEU A 203 -13.65 10.49 -10.61
CA LEU A 203 -14.70 11.47 -10.95
C LEU A 203 -14.46 12.16 -12.30
N ASN A 204 -13.19 12.21 -12.74
CA ASN A 204 -12.80 12.85 -13.99
C ASN A 204 -12.49 11.85 -15.10
N ASN A 205 -12.61 10.55 -14.84
CA ASN A 205 -12.24 9.51 -15.80
C ASN A 205 -13.37 9.19 -16.77
N ASP A 206 -12.99 8.86 -18.00
CA ASP A 206 -13.87 8.19 -18.96
C ASP A 206 -14.37 6.84 -18.41
N ALA A 207 -15.54 6.40 -18.86
CA ALA A 207 -16.21 5.18 -18.38
C ALA A 207 -15.35 3.91 -18.58
N ASN A 208 -14.55 3.89 -19.65
CA ASN A 208 -13.72 2.73 -20.02
C ASN A 208 -12.36 2.70 -19.31
N TYR A 209 -12.03 3.72 -18.53
CA TYR A 209 -10.74 3.81 -17.88
C TYR A 209 -10.85 3.84 -16.37
N GLY A 210 -9.85 3.28 -15.72
CA GLY A 210 -9.61 3.36 -14.29
C GLY A 210 -10.28 2.28 -13.45
N LEU A 211 -9.51 1.81 -12.47
CA LEU A 211 -9.98 0.89 -11.43
C LEU A 211 -10.02 1.59 -10.07
N PRO A 212 -11.07 1.36 -9.27
CA PRO A 212 -11.18 1.97 -7.95
C PRO A 212 -10.11 1.43 -7.00
N ILE A 213 -9.39 2.34 -6.33
CA ILE A 213 -8.47 1.97 -5.25
C ILE A 213 -9.29 1.61 -4.01
N GLY A 214 -8.97 0.50 -3.37
CA GLY A 214 -9.61 0.04 -2.13
C GLY A 214 -10.24 -1.35 -2.20
N ASN A 215 -10.30 -1.96 -3.38
CA ASN A 215 -10.87 -3.29 -3.59
C ASN A 215 -9.78 -4.32 -3.92
N LEU A 216 -9.98 -5.56 -3.46
CA LEU A 216 -9.03 -6.67 -3.67
C LEU A 216 -8.84 -6.97 -5.17
N THR A 217 -9.95 -7.08 -5.92
CA THR A 217 -9.90 -7.36 -7.36
C THR A 217 -9.18 -6.28 -8.14
N SER A 218 -9.39 -4.99 -7.81
CA SER A 218 -8.68 -3.89 -8.49
C SER A 218 -7.16 -4.03 -8.39
N GLN A 219 -6.65 -4.45 -7.24
CA GLN A 219 -5.21 -4.62 -7.04
C GLN A 219 -4.67 -5.82 -7.83
N ILE A 220 -5.38 -6.94 -7.82
CA ILE A 220 -4.98 -8.17 -8.50
C ILE A 220 -5.11 -8.01 -10.02
N PHE A 221 -6.19 -7.41 -10.49
CA PHE A 221 -6.41 -7.15 -11.90
C PHE A 221 -5.42 -6.13 -12.47
N ALA A 222 -5.08 -5.10 -11.70
CA ALA A 222 -4.00 -4.17 -12.06
C ALA A 222 -2.65 -4.89 -12.21
N ASN A 223 -2.39 -5.89 -11.35
CA ASN A 223 -1.18 -6.70 -11.46
C ASN A 223 -1.18 -7.60 -12.70
N LEU A 224 -2.32 -8.21 -13.03
CA LEU A 224 -2.51 -9.00 -14.25
C LEU A 224 -2.37 -8.14 -15.51
N PHE A 225 -2.91 -6.92 -15.50
CA PHE A 225 -2.83 -6.00 -16.64
C PHE A 225 -1.40 -5.73 -17.10
N LEU A 226 -0.44 -5.78 -16.16
CA LEU A 226 0.98 -5.58 -16.45
C LEU A 226 1.78 -6.90 -16.51
N SER A 227 1.17 -8.08 -16.43
CA SER A 227 1.92 -9.33 -16.48
C SER A 227 2.64 -9.54 -17.82
N ASP A 228 1.96 -9.20 -18.93
CA ASP A 228 2.55 -9.30 -20.28
C ASP A 228 3.69 -8.29 -20.47
N PHE A 229 3.63 -7.12 -19.79
CA PHE A 229 4.74 -6.19 -19.74
C PHE A 229 5.94 -6.77 -18.97
N ASP A 230 5.70 -7.49 -17.87
CA ASP A 230 6.77 -8.16 -17.14
C ASP A 230 7.49 -9.20 -18.00
N HIS A 231 6.73 -10.03 -18.76
CA HIS A 231 7.27 -10.98 -19.72
C HIS A 231 8.02 -10.29 -20.85
N PHE A 232 7.47 -9.20 -21.40
CA PHE A 232 8.16 -8.41 -22.43
C PHE A 232 9.54 -7.92 -21.93
N VAL A 233 9.63 -7.39 -20.72
CA VAL A 233 10.92 -6.91 -20.18
C VAL A 233 11.90 -8.07 -19.97
N ARG A 234 11.44 -9.22 -19.47
CA ARG A 234 12.31 -10.36 -19.17
C ARG A 234 12.70 -11.17 -20.40
N GLU A 235 11.76 -11.48 -21.26
CA GLU A 235 11.91 -12.48 -22.34
C GLU A 235 12.26 -11.81 -23.65
N VAL A 236 11.63 -10.67 -24.00
CA VAL A 236 11.87 -9.97 -25.25
C VAL A 236 13.06 -9.03 -25.14
N LEU A 237 13.14 -8.24 -24.05
CA LEU A 237 14.26 -7.33 -23.82
C LEU A 237 15.46 -8.02 -23.16
N GLY A 238 15.27 -9.23 -22.60
CA GLY A 238 16.33 -10.07 -22.04
C GLY A 238 16.86 -9.63 -20.68
N PHE A 239 16.08 -8.88 -19.88
CA PHE A 239 16.53 -8.43 -18.57
C PHE A 239 16.11 -9.39 -17.45
N VAL A 240 17.01 -10.25 -17.03
CA VAL A 240 16.78 -11.23 -15.94
C VAL A 240 16.69 -10.57 -14.56
N HIS A 241 17.40 -9.45 -14.34
CA HIS A 241 17.39 -8.69 -13.09
C HIS A 241 16.35 -7.57 -13.14
N TYR A 242 15.10 -7.96 -13.23
CA TYR A 242 13.92 -7.07 -13.28
C TYR A 242 12.98 -7.40 -12.13
N GLY A 243 12.30 -6.39 -11.59
CA GLY A 243 11.26 -6.61 -10.62
C GLY A 243 10.26 -5.44 -10.54
N ARG A 244 8.99 -5.76 -10.19
CA ARG A 244 7.89 -4.80 -10.16
C ARG A 244 7.03 -4.92 -8.91
N TYR A 245 6.61 -3.79 -8.39
CA TYR A 245 5.60 -3.68 -7.35
C TYR A 245 4.51 -2.69 -7.79
N VAL A 246 3.39 -3.20 -8.29
CA VAL A 246 2.30 -2.43 -8.91
C VAL A 246 2.82 -1.59 -10.09
N ASP A 247 2.94 -0.27 -9.89
CA ASP A 247 3.38 0.75 -10.86
C ASP A 247 4.89 1.06 -10.77
N ASP A 248 5.57 0.56 -9.77
CA ASP A 248 6.98 0.84 -9.46
C ASP A 248 7.87 -0.34 -9.88
N PHE A 249 8.79 -0.16 -10.82
CA PHE A 249 9.66 -1.22 -11.32
C PHE A 249 11.12 -0.81 -11.39
N TYR A 250 12.02 -1.79 -11.41
CA TYR A 250 13.44 -1.59 -11.64
C TYR A 250 14.00 -2.63 -12.59
N ILE A 251 15.06 -2.26 -13.30
CA ILE A 251 15.88 -3.14 -14.14
C ILE A 251 17.34 -2.92 -13.76
N VAL A 252 18.09 -3.98 -13.55
CA VAL A 252 19.52 -3.91 -13.24
C VAL A 252 20.31 -4.56 -14.39
N SER A 253 21.38 -3.92 -14.85
CA SER A 253 22.22 -4.39 -15.96
C SER A 253 23.65 -3.90 -15.81
N GLU A 254 24.62 -4.69 -16.29
CA GLU A 254 26.02 -4.29 -16.41
C GLU A 254 26.21 -3.19 -17.48
N SER A 255 25.38 -3.19 -18.55
CA SER A 255 25.45 -2.20 -19.63
C SER A 255 24.42 -1.09 -19.43
N LYS A 256 24.94 0.14 -19.33
CA LYS A 256 24.14 1.37 -19.34
C LYS A 256 23.47 1.58 -20.69
N GLU A 257 24.16 1.26 -21.76
CA GLU A 257 23.70 1.42 -23.14
C GLU A 257 22.47 0.56 -23.41
N LYS A 258 22.49 -0.73 -23.00
CA LYS A 258 21.33 -1.62 -23.11
C LYS A 258 20.10 -1.06 -22.37
N LEU A 259 20.29 -0.45 -21.19
CA LEU A 259 19.19 0.18 -20.45
C LEU A 259 18.63 1.42 -21.17
N LEU A 260 19.51 2.23 -21.80
CA LEU A 260 19.09 3.39 -22.58
C LEU A 260 18.34 2.98 -23.85
N GLU A 261 18.77 1.93 -24.54
CA GLU A 261 18.11 1.37 -25.73
C GLU A 261 16.75 0.70 -25.39
N ALA A 262 16.63 0.15 -24.18
CA ALA A 262 15.38 -0.46 -23.72
C ALA A 262 14.31 0.58 -23.40
N LEU A 263 14.67 1.77 -22.94
CA LEU A 263 13.72 2.78 -22.47
C LEU A 263 12.68 3.17 -23.51
N PRO A 264 13.05 3.53 -24.77
CA PRO A 264 12.05 3.81 -25.82
C PRO A 264 11.18 2.61 -26.16
N LYS A 265 11.70 1.38 -26.11
CA LYS A 265 10.93 0.15 -26.35
C LYS A 265 9.90 -0.08 -25.25
N ILE A 266 10.28 0.15 -23.99
CA ILE A 266 9.38 0.11 -22.83
C ILE A 266 8.29 1.17 -22.98
N GLN A 267 8.64 2.39 -23.37
CA GLN A 267 7.67 3.46 -23.58
C GLN A 267 6.66 3.11 -24.68
N ALA A 268 7.13 2.60 -25.82
CA ALA A 268 6.27 2.18 -26.92
C ALA A 268 5.32 1.04 -26.52
N TYR A 269 5.84 0.01 -25.79
CA TYR A 269 5.01 -1.07 -25.28
C TYR A 269 3.89 -0.55 -24.37
N LEU A 270 4.23 0.30 -23.41
CA LEU A 270 3.26 0.84 -22.45
C LEU A 270 2.22 1.73 -23.12
N GLN A 271 2.61 2.50 -24.15
CA GLN A 271 1.68 3.31 -24.94
C GLN A 271 0.63 2.46 -25.67
N ASN A 272 0.99 1.27 -26.15
CA ASN A 272 0.05 0.33 -26.80
C ASN A 272 -1.04 -0.19 -25.87
N ILE A 273 -0.85 -0.08 -24.55
CA ILE A 273 -1.84 -0.44 -23.53
C ILE A 273 -2.35 0.78 -22.74
N ASP A 274 -2.27 1.96 -23.33
CA ASP A 274 -2.73 3.24 -22.75
C ASP A 274 -2.04 3.65 -21.43
N VAL A 275 -0.86 3.12 -21.15
CA VAL A 275 -0.08 3.43 -19.95
C VAL A 275 1.15 4.28 -20.29
N THR A 276 1.50 5.21 -19.43
CA THR A 276 2.67 6.09 -19.64
C THR A 276 3.63 6.05 -18.46
N LEU A 277 4.93 6.14 -18.77
CA LEU A 277 5.95 6.34 -17.74
C LEU A 277 5.85 7.73 -17.13
N HIS A 278 6.04 7.83 -15.82
CA HIS A 278 6.03 9.12 -15.13
C HIS A 278 7.33 9.90 -15.43
N PRO A 279 7.29 11.03 -16.17
CA PRO A 279 8.49 11.67 -16.73
C PRO A 279 9.51 12.10 -15.67
N LYS A 280 9.05 12.46 -14.46
CA LYS A 280 9.91 12.93 -13.37
C LYS A 280 10.36 11.83 -12.39
N LYS A 281 10.00 10.56 -12.64
CA LYS A 281 10.32 9.43 -11.73
C LYS A 281 11.08 8.31 -12.42
N ILE A 282 11.63 8.59 -13.59
CA ILE A 282 12.55 7.71 -14.29
C ILE A 282 13.96 8.18 -13.98
N TYR A 283 14.82 7.28 -13.53
CA TYR A 283 16.23 7.56 -13.40
C TYR A 283 17.08 6.32 -13.67
N LEU A 284 18.27 6.58 -14.22
CA LEU A 284 19.31 5.61 -14.48
C LEU A 284 20.57 6.02 -13.72
N GLN A 285 21.09 5.16 -12.88
CA GLN A 285 22.28 5.44 -12.08
C GLN A 285 23.08 4.19 -11.77
N MET A 286 24.31 4.38 -11.33
CA MET A 286 25.16 3.28 -10.84
C MET A 286 24.56 2.67 -9.55
N VAL A 287 24.66 1.36 -9.42
CA VAL A 287 24.20 0.60 -8.24
C VAL A 287 24.83 1.13 -6.94
N GLN A 288 26.06 1.63 -6.97
CA GLN A 288 26.77 2.20 -5.81
C GLN A 288 26.05 3.42 -5.21
N ARG A 289 25.27 4.16 -5.98
CA ARG A 289 24.43 5.26 -5.47
C ARG A 289 23.20 4.75 -4.73
N GLY A 290 22.86 3.46 -4.93
CA GLY A 290 21.67 2.81 -4.37
C GLY A 290 20.43 3.04 -5.22
N VAL A 291 19.33 2.39 -4.88
CA VAL A 291 18.02 2.57 -5.49
C VAL A 291 16.96 2.82 -4.44
N GLN A 292 16.13 3.84 -4.65
CA GLN A 292 14.96 4.07 -3.80
C GLN A 292 13.81 3.22 -4.30
N PHE A 293 13.46 2.17 -3.55
CA PHE A 293 12.40 1.25 -3.88
C PHE A 293 11.57 0.91 -2.64
N LEU A 294 10.26 0.93 -2.76
CA LEU A 294 9.30 0.57 -1.70
C LEU A 294 9.55 1.26 -0.34
N GLY A 295 9.94 2.54 -0.38
CA GLY A 295 10.16 3.34 0.83
C GLY A 295 11.51 3.13 1.50
N GLN A 296 12.41 2.34 0.89
CA GLN A 296 13.78 2.15 1.37
C GLN A 296 14.79 2.56 0.30
N ASN A 297 16.01 2.87 0.73
CA ASN A 297 17.14 3.14 -0.15
C ASN A 297 18.10 1.94 -0.06
N ILE A 298 18.06 1.10 -1.10
CA ILE A 298 18.85 -0.12 -1.20
C ILE A 298 20.21 0.27 -1.73
N LYS A 299 21.26 0.03 -0.95
CA LYS A 299 22.65 0.32 -1.28
C LYS A 299 23.50 -0.95 -1.19
N PRO A 300 24.67 -0.99 -1.82
CA PRO A 300 25.66 -2.02 -1.54
C PRO A 300 25.88 -2.17 -0.03
N TYR A 301 25.88 -3.41 0.42
CA TYR A 301 26.14 -3.80 1.82
C TYR A 301 25.11 -3.32 2.86
N GLY A 302 23.98 -2.73 2.44
CA GLY A 302 22.93 -2.39 3.39
C GLY A 302 21.82 -1.49 2.89
N THR A 303 20.64 -1.78 3.36
CA THR A 303 19.42 -1.04 3.07
C THR A 303 19.13 -0.02 4.16
N LEU A 304 18.81 1.21 3.75
CA LEU A 304 18.51 2.34 4.62
C LEU A 304 17.04 2.75 4.48
N ILE A 305 16.46 3.19 5.58
CA ILE A 305 15.10 3.77 5.55
C ILE A 305 15.12 5.11 4.81
N ALA A 306 14.11 5.35 3.97
CA ALA A 306 13.96 6.62 3.26
C ALA A 306 13.77 7.78 4.26
N LYS A 307 14.45 8.92 3.99
CA LYS A 307 14.41 10.13 4.83
C LYS A 307 12.98 10.58 5.15
N ARG A 308 12.06 10.46 4.18
CA ARG A 308 10.64 10.81 4.36
C ARG A 308 9.98 10.01 5.48
N SER A 309 10.21 8.69 5.56
CA SER A 309 9.61 7.84 6.61
C SER A 309 10.12 8.21 8.00
N ILE A 310 11.41 8.59 8.07
CA ILE A 310 12.03 9.07 9.31
C ILE A 310 11.42 10.43 9.70
N GLY A 311 11.30 11.37 8.74
CA GLY A 311 10.68 12.66 8.97
C GLY A 311 9.23 12.56 9.47
N ASN A 312 8.43 11.66 8.88
CA ASN A 312 7.06 11.40 9.33
C ASN A 312 7.01 10.87 10.78
N LEU A 313 7.95 10.01 11.15
CA LEU A 313 8.05 9.54 12.53
C LEU A 313 8.37 10.70 13.50
N TYR A 314 9.36 11.54 13.18
CA TYR A 314 9.70 12.70 14.02
C TYR A 314 8.54 13.68 14.14
N ALA A 315 7.84 13.98 13.04
CA ALA A 315 6.65 14.84 13.09
C ALA A 315 5.56 14.26 14.00
N LYS A 316 5.36 12.94 13.93
CA LYS A 316 4.37 12.27 14.81
C LYS A 316 4.78 12.26 16.28
N LEU A 317 6.06 12.02 16.56
CA LEU A 317 6.60 12.11 17.93
C LEU A 317 6.48 13.53 18.49
N TYR A 318 6.74 14.55 17.67
CA TYR A 318 6.56 15.96 18.06
C TYR A 318 5.10 16.25 18.44
N ASN A 319 4.13 15.77 17.66
CA ASN A 319 2.71 15.94 17.98
C ASN A 319 2.32 15.21 19.27
N PHE A 320 2.81 14.00 19.48
CA PHE A 320 2.57 13.26 20.72
C PHE A 320 3.19 13.94 21.94
N ASN A 321 4.44 14.41 21.81
CA ASN A 321 5.11 15.18 22.85
C ASN A 321 4.27 16.40 23.25
N ARG A 322 3.85 17.22 22.28
CA ARG A 322 3.02 18.41 22.55
C ARG A 322 1.70 18.05 23.22
N TYR A 323 1.06 16.98 22.77
CA TYR A 323 -0.21 16.52 23.34
C TYR A 323 -0.05 16.12 24.82
N ILE A 324 0.98 15.32 25.13
CA ILE A 324 1.24 14.87 26.49
C ILE A 324 1.61 16.05 27.40
N VAL A 325 2.55 16.91 26.96
CA VAL A 325 3.00 18.07 27.73
C VAL A 325 1.85 19.04 28.00
N TRP A 326 0.95 19.26 27.01
CA TRP A 326 -0.22 20.10 27.21
C TRP A 326 -1.16 19.52 28.28
N HIS A 327 -1.40 18.22 28.28
CA HIS A 327 -2.24 17.58 29.29
C HIS A 327 -1.62 17.67 30.69
N ASP A 328 -0.30 17.51 30.78
CA ASP A 328 0.43 17.65 32.07
C ASP A 328 0.32 19.08 32.61
N VAL A 329 0.46 20.11 31.76
CA VAL A 329 0.36 21.52 32.13
C VAL A 329 -1.07 21.89 32.57
N GLU A 330 -2.07 21.35 31.90
CA GLU A 330 -3.50 21.56 32.20
C GLU A 330 -4.02 20.64 33.31
N GLU A 331 -3.15 19.80 33.91
CA GLU A 331 -3.51 18.77 34.90
C GLU A 331 -4.63 17.82 34.44
N LYS A 332 -4.74 17.59 33.10
CA LYS A 332 -5.73 16.72 32.52
C LYS A 332 -5.21 15.28 32.38
N ILE A 333 -6.09 14.33 32.64
CA ILE A 333 -5.76 12.89 32.48
C ILE A 333 -5.82 12.53 30.99
N ILE A 334 -4.73 11.93 30.50
CA ILE A 334 -4.70 11.35 29.14
C ILE A 334 -5.47 10.03 29.15
N SER A 335 -6.36 9.84 28.18
CA SER A 335 -7.13 8.62 28.08
C SER A 335 -6.23 7.39 27.83
N ARG A 336 -6.65 6.23 28.33
CA ARG A 336 -5.95 4.97 28.05
C ARG A 336 -5.89 4.67 26.55
N GLU A 337 -6.92 5.01 25.82
CA GLU A 337 -7.03 4.80 24.37
C GLU A 337 -6.01 5.66 23.62
N ASP A 338 -5.79 6.91 24.03
CA ASP A 338 -4.79 7.79 23.43
C ASP A 338 -3.37 7.27 23.65
N ILE A 339 -3.06 6.82 24.87
CA ILE A 339 -1.75 6.22 25.18
C ILE A 339 -1.51 4.96 24.34
N GLU A 340 -2.49 4.07 24.26
CA GLU A 340 -2.41 2.85 23.43
C GLU A 340 -2.26 3.17 21.95
N TYR A 341 -2.95 4.19 21.44
CA TYR A 341 -2.79 4.70 20.08
C TYR A 341 -1.37 5.23 19.83
N MET A 342 -0.81 6.02 20.74
CA MET A 342 0.55 6.56 20.62
C MET A 342 1.59 5.43 20.60
N ILE A 343 1.51 4.48 21.55
CA ILE A 343 2.40 3.31 21.63
C ILE A 343 2.29 2.46 20.36
N SER A 344 1.08 2.15 19.92
CA SER A 344 0.83 1.38 18.69
C SER A 344 1.40 2.07 17.46
N SER A 345 1.22 3.38 17.36
CA SER A 345 1.76 4.20 16.26
C SER A 345 3.29 4.15 16.22
N VAL A 346 3.96 4.35 17.34
CA VAL A 346 5.44 4.25 17.44
C VAL A 346 5.89 2.84 17.09
N ASN A 347 5.22 1.82 17.59
CA ASN A 347 5.55 0.42 17.31
C ASN A 347 5.41 0.07 15.83
N SER A 348 4.45 0.64 15.13
CA SER A 348 4.32 0.48 13.68
C SER A 348 5.55 1.00 12.94
N TYR A 349 6.03 2.21 13.29
CA TYR A 349 7.27 2.76 12.71
C TYR A 349 8.50 1.93 13.11
N PHE A 350 8.63 1.50 14.34
CA PHE A 350 9.77 0.69 14.80
C PHE A 350 9.78 -0.69 14.11
N GLY A 351 8.61 -1.29 13.91
CA GLY A 351 8.46 -2.50 13.11
C GLY A 351 8.96 -2.34 11.69
N TYR A 352 8.66 -1.19 11.05
CA TYR A 352 9.18 -0.85 9.73
C TYR A 352 10.70 -0.57 9.75
N LEU A 353 11.20 0.18 10.73
CA LEU A 353 12.63 0.48 10.88
C LEU A 353 13.47 -0.81 11.03
N ARG A 354 12.94 -1.84 11.71
CA ARG A 354 13.62 -3.14 11.88
C ARG A 354 13.94 -3.87 10.56
N GLN A 355 13.24 -3.53 9.49
CA GLN A 355 13.45 -4.17 8.17
C GLN A 355 14.74 -3.71 7.48
N ALA A 356 15.44 -2.73 8.04
CA ALA A 356 16.69 -2.17 7.51
C ALA A 356 17.77 -2.08 8.60
N LYS A 357 19.01 -1.72 8.20
CA LYS A 357 20.12 -1.43 9.14
C LYS A 357 19.85 -0.16 9.95
N SER A 358 19.03 -0.23 10.97
CA SER A 358 18.49 0.93 11.69
C SER A 358 18.76 0.94 13.19
N TYR A 359 19.56 0.03 13.76
CA TYR A 359 19.78 -0.03 15.20
C TYR A 359 20.24 1.31 15.80
N LYS A 360 21.27 1.94 15.21
CA LYS A 360 21.77 3.26 15.67
C LYS A 360 20.69 4.34 15.61
N LEU A 361 19.86 4.33 14.55
CA LEU A 361 18.73 5.27 14.40
C LEU A 361 17.65 5.01 15.46
N ARG A 362 17.25 3.76 15.68
CA ARG A 362 16.25 3.38 16.68
C ARG A 362 16.71 3.76 18.08
N LYS A 363 17.99 3.49 18.42
CA LYS A 363 18.59 3.91 19.67
C LYS A 363 18.57 5.42 19.82
N LYS A 364 18.95 6.19 18.78
CA LYS A 364 18.91 7.66 18.80
C LYS A 364 17.50 8.19 19.07
N ILE A 365 16.47 7.62 18.41
CA ILE A 365 15.07 8.03 18.60
C ILE A 365 14.62 7.71 20.04
N ALA A 366 14.96 6.52 20.54
CA ALA A 366 14.57 6.09 21.88
C ALA A 366 15.15 6.96 23.01
N HIS A 367 16.23 7.70 22.74
CA HIS A 367 16.85 8.64 23.68
C HIS A 367 16.64 10.10 23.31
N SER A 368 15.73 10.39 22.34
CA SER A 368 15.43 11.77 21.97
C SER A 368 14.45 12.41 22.96
N GLU A 369 14.56 13.72 23.14
CA GLU A 369 13.63 14.49 23.98
C GLU A 369 12.18 14.36 23.52
N LEU A 370 11.94 14.14 22.23
CA LEU A 370 10.60 14.00 21.66
C LEU A 370 9.82 12.80 22.17
N ILE A 371 10.50 11.72 22.57
CA ILE A 371 9.83 10.51 23.07
C ILE A 371 9.71 10.49 24.60
N LEU A 372 10.49 11.32 25.32
CA LEU A 372 10.57 11.30 26.79
C LEU A 372 9.19 11.35 27.47
N PRO A 373 8.24 12.24 27.09
CA PRO A 373 6.94 12.26 27.75
C PRO A 373 6.17 10.94 27.61
N LEU A 374 6.31 10.27 26.47
CA LEU A 374 5.66 8.97 26.25
C LEU A 374 6.30 7.84 27.06
N LEU A 375 7.58 7.98 27.43
CA LEU A 375 8.28 7.00 28.26
C LEU A 375 7.80 6.97 29.73
N SER A 376 7.01 7.96 30.16
CA SER A 376 6.28 7.88 31.43
C SER A 376 5.23 6.75 31.42
N TYR A 377 4.71 6.39 30.26
CA TYR A 377 3.66 5.39 30.08
C TYR A 377 4.17 4.07 29.49
N ALA A 378 5.39 4.06 28.91
CA ALA A 378 5.94 2.88 28.23
C ALA A 378 7.47 2.89 28.29
N HIS A 379 8.10 1.74 28.03
CA HIS A 379 9.55 1.62 27.92
C HIS A 379 9.93 0.83 26.66
N PHE A 380 11.14 1.04 26.15
CA PHE A 380 11.66 0.23 25.06
C PHE A 380 12.20 -1.11 25.55
N ASP A 381 12.08 -2.13 24.72
CA ASP A 381 12.81 -3.37 24.92
C ASP A 381 14.33 -3.15 24.76
N LYS A 382 15.16 -4.12 25.22
CA LYS A 382 16.64 -4.03 25.23
C LYS A 382 17.26 -3.72 23.86
N ASN A 383 16.57 -4.08 22.77
CA ASN A 383 17.05 -3.92 21.39
C ASN A 383 16.40 -2.73 20.66
N TYR A 384 15.63 -1.90 21.33
CA TYR A 384 14.87 -0.80 20.73
C TYR A 384 14.01 -1.27 19.55
N THR A 385 13.31 -2.41 19.71
CA THR A 385 12.47 -2.96 18.65
C THR A 385 11.02 -2.58 18.79
N LYS A 386 10.58 -2.34 20.03
CA LYS A 386 9.21 -1.94 20.36
C LYS A 386 9.12 -1.22 21.68
N LEU A 387 8.08 -0.38 21.84
CA LEU A 387 7.61 0.16 23.11
C LEU A 387 6.67 -0.85 23.78
N ILE A 388 6.86 -1.07 25.06
CA ILE A 388 6.05 -1.93 25.91
C ILE A 388 5.35 -1.02 26.92
N LYS A 389 4.03 -1.10 27.02
CA LYS A 389 3.25 -0.36 28.02
C LYS A 389 3.69 -0.76 29.43
N ASN A 390 3.86 0.22 30.29
CA ASN A 390 4.13 -0.04 31.70
C ASN A 390 2.91 -0.73 32.33
N LYS A 391 3.15 -1.67 33.24
CA LYS A 391 2.07 -2.26 34.04
C LYS A 391 1.40 -1.17 34.85
N ASP A 392 0.09 -1.16 34.94
CA ASP A 392 -0.67 -0.21 35.74
C ASP A 392 -0.23 -0.37 37.23
N ASN A 393 0.75 0.44 37.63
CA ASN A 393 1.05 0.65 39.03
C ASN A 393 0.44 2.00 39.41
N GLU A 394 -0.20 2.06 40.55
CA GLU A 394 -0.81 3.23 41.19
C GLU A 394 0.14 4.44 41.43
N GLN A 395 1.25 4.52 40.72
CA GLN A 395 2.30 5.53 40.89
C GLN A 395 2.23 6.69 39.90
N SER A 396 1.06 7.03 39.38
CA SER A 396 0.90 8.26 38.54
C SER A 396 1.12 9.57 39.35
N LYS A 397 1.33 9.49 40.67
CA LYS A 397 1.53 10.66 41.55
C LYS A 397 2.98 11.12 41.73
N ASN A 398 3.99 10.36 41.30
CA ASN A 398 5.39 10.67 41.59
C ASN A 398 6.24 11.20 40.43
N ASN A 399 5.67 11.45 39.25
CA ASN A 399 6.46 11.89 38.09
C ASN A 399 6.69 13.40 37.98
N LYS A 400 6.29 14.21 38.97
CA LYS A 400 6.69 15.64 39.07
C LYS A 400 8.22 15.87 39.13
N GLY A 401 9.03 14.82 39.34
CA GLY A 401 10.47 14.92 39.52
C GLY A 401 11.31 14.83 38.23
N ILE A 402 10.79 14.34 37.13
CA ILE A 402 11.59 14.14 35.90
C ILE A 402 11.67 15.43 35.07
N TYR A 403 10.63 16.24 35.05
CA TYR A 403 10.60 17.51 34.30
C TYR A 403 11.44 18.63 34.98
N ASN A 404 11.64 18.58 36.30
CA ASN A 404 12.49 19.55 36.98
C ASN A 404 14.00 19.34 36.78
N ARG A 405 14.44 18.24 36.13
CA ARG A 405 15.85 17.99 35.80
C ARG A 405 16.28 18.44 34.41
N VAL A 406 15.31 18.71 33.51
CA VAL A 406 15.57 19.32 32.22
C VAL A 406 14.96 20.71 32.28
N GLY A 407 15.77 21.72 32.57
CA GLY A 407 15.32 23.09 32.63
C GLY A 407 14.67 23.56 31.35
N TYR A 408 13.34 23.46 31.27
CA TYR A 408 12.57 24.18 30.28
C TYR A 408 12.53 25.65 30.69
N HIS A 409 13.61 26.38 30.38
CA HIS A 409 13.53 27.83 30.29
C HIS A 409 12.64 28.18 29.09
N SER A 410 11.56 28.89 29.40
CA SER A 410 10.67 29.54 28.45
C SER A 410 11.47 30.44 27.51
N HIS A 411 11.98 29.91 26.42
CA HIS A 411 12.38 30.70 25.25
C HIS A 411 11.36 30.49 24.15
N SER A 412 10.41 31.40 24.22
CA SER A 412 9.49 31.74 23.13
C SER A 412 10.25 31.98 21.83
N ALA A 413 9.63 31.61 20.75
CA ALA A 413 9.70 32.17 19.39
C ALA A 413 10.75 31.67 18.39
N ASP A 414 11.85 30.99 18.74
CA ASP A 414 12.88 30.70 17.74
C ASP A 414 12.91 29.26 17.19
N CYS A 415 12.13 28.34 17.77
CA CYS A 415 12.08 26.95 17.28
C CYS A 415 11.18 26.73 16.04
N CYS A 416 10.39 27.71 15.65
CA CYS A 416 9.49 27.61 14.47
C CYS A 416 10.19 27.73 13.11
N ARG A 417 11.47 28.16 13.08
CA ARG A 417 12.17 28.43 11.80
C ARG A 417 12.93 27.25 11.18
N LEU A 418 13.07 26.14 11.86
CA LEU A 418 13.93 25.04 11.39
C LEU A 418 13.22 23.90 10.66
N PHE A 419 11.89 23.83 10.64
CA PHE A 419 11.16 22.70 10.01
C PHE A 419 9.84 23.05 9.33
N CYS A 420 9.57 24.31 8.97
CA CYS A 420 8.55 24.63 7.98
C CYS A 420 9.21 24.61 6.58
N PRO A 421 8.74 23.76 5.65
CA PRO A 421 9.07 23.98 4.25
C PRO A 421 8.31 25.25 3.83
N THR A 422 9.03 26.35 3.67
CA THR A 422 8.55 27.53 2.95
C THR A 422 8.15 27.08 1.55
N ASN A 423 6.87 27.23 1.21
CA ASN A 423 6.43 27.28 -0.17
C ASN A 423 7.12 28.49 -0.82
N GLY A 424 8.24 28.24 -1.43
CA GLY A 424 8.90 29.18 -2.34
C GLY A 424 8.19 29.07 -3.68
N ASN A 425 7.34 30.04 -4.01
CA ASN A 425 7.06 30.41 -5.38
C ASN A 425 8.37 30.87 -6.03
N ASN A 426 8.81 30.16 -7.06
CA ASN A 426 9.28 30.64 -8.38
C ASN A 426 9.56 29.43 -9.26
#